data_1f1c2904420ca4cc44ba27ae3ddbffb8
#
_entry.id   1f1c2904420ca4cc44ba27ae3ddbffb8
#
_cell.length_a   1.000
_cell.length_b   1.000
_cell.length_c   1.000
_cell.angle_alpha   90.00
_cell.angle_beta   90.00
_cell.angle_gamma   90.00
#
_symmetry.space_group_name_H-M   'P 1'
#
loop_
_entity.id
_entity.type
_entity.pdbx_description
1 polymer ?
#
loop_
_entity_poly.entity_id
_entity_poly.type
_entity_poly.pdbx_seq_one_letter_code
_entity_poly.pdbx_strand_id
1 'polypeptide(L)'
;MRYGMRSILERPGKLTRKTHLQNLGFLYTRLEVVCVTWQDIVENPSLAGLPFKIETNEFGQVVMSPTKYLHGIFQARLSRLLESHLPNGIVSNETAIETRKGVKVPDVAWSSFAFFKLHREEFALSNATEICIEVISKSNTVREIVTKRKLYFERGALEVWTCDLDGNVHFYNVQGELEHSLLASKFPKLVLLSTQS
;
A
#
# COMPACT_ATOMS: atom_id res chain seq x y z
N MET A 1 -21.28 -25.41 -19.13
CA MET A 1 -21.24 -24.01 -19.58
C MET A 1 -19.89 -23.41 -19.16
N ARG A 2 -19.02 -23.12 -20.10
CA ARG A 2 -17.71 -22.51 -19.81
C ARG A 2 -17.85 -20.99 -19.93
N TYR A 3 -17.72 -20.26 -18.84
CA TYR A 3 -17.60 -18.80 -18.88
C TYR A 3 -16.13 -18.43 -19.21
N GLY A 4 -15.94 -17.89 -20.41
CA GLY A 4 -14.68 -17.32 -20.81
C GLY A 4 -14.44 -16.00 -20.09
N MET A 5 -13.32 -15.88 -19.39
CA MET A 5 -12.82 -14.62 -18.84
C MET A 5 -12.48 -13.69 -20.00
N ARG A 6 -13.28 -12.64 -20.21
CA ARG A 6 -12.89 -11.51 -21.05
C ARG A 6 -11.96 -10.60 -20.26
N SER A 7 -10.84 -10.22 -20.88
CA SER A 7 -9.90 -9.26 -20.31
C SER A 7 -10.56 -7.88 -20.17
N ILE A 8 -10.51 -7.30 -18.97
CA ILE A 8 -11.24 -6.08 -18.57
C ILE A 8 -10.51 -4.77 -18.95
N LEU A 9 -9.52 -4.80 -19.80
CA LEU A 9 -8.72 -3.61 -20.14
C LEU A 9 -8.72 -3.34 -21.66
N GLU A 10 -9.86 -2.89 -22.19
CA GLU A 10 -9.86 -2.22 -23.50
C GLU A 10 -10.31 -0.77 -23.32
N ARG A 11 -9.36 0.18 -23.43
CA ARG A 11 -9.67 1.57 -23.73
C ARG A 11 -10.01 1.67 -25.23
N PRO A 12 -11.08 2.38 -25.62
CA PRO A 12 -11.29 2.68 -27.03
C PRO A 12 -10.16 3.62 -27.47
N GLY A 13 -9.23 3.09 -28.25
CA GLY A 13 -8.20 3.88 -28.94
C GLY A 13 -6.75 3.48 -28.78
N LYS A 14 -6.34 2.58 -27.89
CA LYS A 14 -4.91 2.24 -27.72
C LYS A 14 -4.59 0.83 -27.21
N LEU A 15 -5.33 -0.19 -27.58
CA LEU A 15 -4.89 -1.57 -27.36
C LEU A 15 -5.41 -2.47 -28.48
N THR A 16 -4.63 -2.60 -29.53
CA THR A 16 -4.82 -3.69 -30.49
C THR A 16 -3.81 -4.80 -30.17
N ARG A 17 -4.23 -5.81 -29.42
CA ARG A 17 -3.61 -7.12 -29.50
C ARG A 17 -4.14 -7.80 -30.77
N LYS A 18 -3.37 -7.77 -31.85
CA LYS A 18 -3.50 -8.76 -32.91
C LYS A 18 -2.44 -9.84 -32.71
N THR A 19 -2.81 -10.91 -32.05
CA THR A 19 -2.13 -12.20 -32.20
C THR A 19 -2.67 -12.86 -33.45
N HIS A 20 -1.96 -12.76 -34.55
CA HIS A 20 -2.06 -13.69 -35.68
C HIS A 20 -0.75 -14.45 -35.73
N LEU A 21 -0.76 -15.66 -35.23
CA LEU A 21 0.22 -16.68 -35.55
C LEU A 21 -0.13 -17.27 -36.95
N GLN A 22 0.45 -16.73 -37.98
CA GLN A 22 0.67 -17.47 -39.24
C GLN A 22 1.86 -16.88 -39.98
N ASN A 23 2.79 -17.79 -40.27
CA ASN A 23 3.93 -17.72 -41.19
C ASN A 23 5.23 -17.08 -40.71
N LEU A 24 6.20 -18.00 -40.59
CA LEU A 24 7.65 -17.84 -40.48
C LEU A 24 8.19 -16.73 -41.38
N GLY A 25 8.53 -15.62 -40.81
CA GLY A 25 9.39 -14.61 -41.37
C GLY A 25 9.91 -13.81 -40.18
N PHE A 26 11.23 -13.76 -39.98
CA PHE A 26 11.88 -13.02 -38.91
C PHE A 26 11.51 -11.54 -38.97
N LEU A 27 10.49 -11.16 -38.22
CA LEU A 27 10.21 -9.78 -37.88
C LEU A 27 10.38 -9.67 -36.36
N TYR A 28 11.47 -9.05 -35.95
CA TYR A 28 11.62 -8.54 -34.57
C TYR A 28 10.51 -7.53 -34.34
N THR A 29 9.36 -7.97 -33.87
CA THR A 29 8.37 -7.07 -33.28
C THR A 29 8.92 -6.61 -31.95
N ARG A 30 9.26 -5.33 -31.89
CA ARG A 30 9.58 -4.62 -30.65
C ARG A 30 8.38 -4.81 -29.72
N LEU A 31 8.53 -5.64 -28.69
CA LEU A 31 7.57 -5.72 -27.59
C LEU A 31 7.64 -4.36 -26.87
N GLU A 32 6.71 -3.48 -27.18
CA GLU A 32 6.48 -2.32 -26.34
C GLU A 32 5.89 -2.83 -25.04
N VAL A 33 6.73 -2.91 -24.01
CA VAL A 33 6.28 -3.12 -22.65
C VAL A 33 5.57 -1.84 -22.23
N VAL A 34 4.24 -1.83 -22.30
CA VAL A 34 3.44 -0.75 -21.72
C VAL A 34 3.58 -0.88 -20.22
N CYS A 35 4.47 -0.08 -19.62
CA CYS A 35 4.56 0.06 -18.19
C CYS A 35 3.31 0.82 -17.72
N VAL A 36 2.40 0.14 -17.03
CA VAL A 36 1.26 0.77 -16.37
C VAL A 36 1.79 1.56 -15.18
N THR A 37 1.61 2.87 -15.18
CA THR A 37 2.00 3.75 -14.07
C THR A 37 0.97 3.69 -12.95
N TRP A 38 1.33 4.13 -11.74
CA TRP A 38 0.36 4.25 -10.65
C TRP A 38 -0.75 5.24 -10.98
N GLN A 39 -0.46 6.33 -11.67
CA GLN A 39 -1.45 7.28 -12.16
C GLN A 39 -2.48 6.60 -13.07
N ASP A 40 -2.04 5.76 -14.02
CA ASP A 40 -2.95 5.00 -14.90
C ASP A 40 -3.89 4.08 -14.11
N ILE A 41 -3.43 3.54 -12.98
CA ILE A 41 -4.23 2.69 -12.08
C ILE A 41 -5.28 3.54 -11.35
N VAL A 42 -4.88 4.67 -10.77
CA VAL A 42 -5.77 5.57 -10.00
C VAL A 42 -6.83 6.18 -10.90
N GLU A 43 -6.47 6.58 -12.12
CA GLU A 43 -7.38 7.19 -13.09
C GLU A 43 -8.25 6.17 -13.85
N ASN A 44 -8.08 4.87 -13.62
CA ASN A 44 -8.84 3.84 -14.32
C ASN A 44 -10.26 3.70 -13.75
N PRO A 45 -11.33 4.07 -14.50
CA PRO A 45 -12.69 3.99 -14.00
C PRO A 45 -13.15 2.57 -13.61
N SER A 46 -12.53 1.53 -14.21
CA SER A 46 -12.85 0.14 -13.90
C SER A 46 -12.34 -0.33 -12.55
N LEU A 47 -11.41 0.42 -11.93
CA LEU A 47 -10.84 0.15 -10.62
C LEU A 47 -11.43 1.07 -9.54
N ALA A 48 -12.13 2.13 -9.94
CA ALA A 48 -12.71 3.09 -9.01
C ALA A 48 -13.85 2.44 -8.19
N GLY A 49 -13.82 2.66 -6.87
CA GLY A 49 -14.87 2.21 -5.96
C GLY A 49 -14.91 0.70 -5.70
N LEU A 50 -13.92 -0.05 -6.14
CA LEU A 50 -13.81 -1.47 -5.80
C LEU A 50 -13.50 -1.64 -4.31
N PRO A 51 -14.08 -2.65 -3.62
CA PRO A 51 -13.84 -2.89 -2.19
C PRO A 51 -12.52 -3.66 -1.96
N PHE A 52 -11.45 -3.22 -2.60
CA PHE A 52 -10.13 -3.85 -2.54
C PHE A 52 -9.04 -2.82 -2.31
N LYS A 53 -8.10 -3.15 -1.44
CA LYS A 53 -6.80 -2.47 -1.40
C LYS A 53 -6.02 -2.84 -2.65
N ILE A 54 -5.49 -1.85 -3.35
CA ILE A 54 -4.75 -2.02 -4.60
C ILE A 54 -3.27 -1.73 -4.35
N GLU A 55 -2.41 -2.63 -4.79
CA GLU A 55 -0.95 -2.50 -4.82
C GLU A 55 -0.42 -2.94 -6.19
N THR A 56 0.88 -2.81 -6.44
CA THR A 56 1.53 -3.48 -7.57
C THR A 56 2.69 -4.35 -7.09
N ASN A 57 3.05 -5.35 -7.90
CA ASN A 57 4.26 -6.15 -7.69
C ASN A 57 5.44 -5.62 -8.50
N GLU A 58 6.63 -6.27 -8.37
CA GLU A 58 7.84 -5.92 -9.08
C GLU A 58 7.75 -6.03 -10.62
N PHE A 59 6.71 -6.65 -11.14
CA PHE A 59 6.44 -6.79 -12.58
C PHE A 59 5.40 -5.77 -13.07
N GLY A 60 4.97 -4.81 -12.22
CA GLY A 60 3.95 -3.83 -12.57
C GLY A 60 2.53 -4.40 -12.64
N GLN A 61 2.30 -5.62 -12.14
CA GLN A 61 0.97 -6.23 -12.12
C GLN A 61 0.18 -5.71 -10.91
N VAL A 62 -1.11 -5.40 -11.13
CA VAL A 62 -2.04 -5.00 -10.07
C VAL A 62 -2.33 -6.19 -9.16
N VAL A 63 -2.18 -5.98 -7.86
CA VAL A 63 -2.50 -6.92 -6.79
C VAL A 63 -3.65 -6.32 -5.99
N MET A 64 -4.76 -7.04 -5.90
CA MET A 64 -5.94 -6.60 -5.16
C MET A 64 -6.17 -7.49 -3.95
N SER A 65 -6.36 -6.89 -2.78
CA SER A 65 -6.62 -7.57 -1.52
C SER A 65 -7.97 -7.14 -0.95
N PRO A 66 -8.90 -8.08 -0.65
CA PRO A 66 -10.19 -7.73 -0.07
C PRO A 66 -10.01 -7.20 1.35
N THR A 67 -10.69 -6.09 1.64
CA THR A 67 -10.71 -5.51 2.99
C THR A 67 -11.75 -6.22 3.86
N LYS A 68 -11.43 -6.44 5.15
CA LYS A 68 -12.36 -7.01 6.13
C LYS A 68 -12.84 -5.90 7.07
N TYR A 69 -14.08 -6.01 7.54
CA TYR A 69 -14.69 -5.03 8.45
C TYR A 69 -13.81 -4.74 9.68
N LEU A 70 -13.31 -5.77 10.36
CA LEU A 70 -12.44 -5.63 11.53
C LEU A 70 -11.11 -4.92 11.21
N HIS A 71 -10.55 -5.17 10.03
CA HIS A 71 -9.35 -4.48 9.55
C HIS A 71 -9.60 -2.96 9.44
N GLY A 72 -10.71 -2.56 8.81
CA GLY A 72 -11.09 -1.14 8.71
C GLY A 72 -11.34 -0.46 10.07
N ILE A 73 -11.86 -1.21 11.07
CA ILE A 73 -12.00 -0.69 12.43
C ILE A 73 -10.62 -0.36 13.03
N PHE A 74 -9.62 -1.25 12.89
CA PHE A 74 -8.27 -0.99 13.38
C PHE A 74 -7.60 0.16 12.64
N GLN A 75 -7.76 0.27 11.32
CA GLN A 75 -7.28 1.43 10.57
C GLN A 75 -7.83 2.75 11.16
N ALA A 76 -9.15 2.84 11.35
CA ALA A 76 -9.79 4.03 11.91
C ALA A 76 -9.32 4.35 13.33
N ARG A 77 -9.13 3.33 14.18
CA ARG A 77 -8.63 3.51 15.56
C ARG A 77 -7.18 3.98 15.59
N LEU A 78 -6.32 3.38 14.78
CA LEU A 78 -4.92 3.75 14.66
C LEU A 78 -4.77 5.19 14.15
N SER A 79 -5.54 5.57 13.11
CA SER A 79 -5.54 6.94 12.59
C SER A 79 -5.92 7.95 13.67
N ARG A 80 -7.01 7.72 14.40
CA ARG A 80 -7.45 8.60 15.48
C ARG A 80 -6.43 8.71 16.61
N LEU A 81 -5.78 7.60 16.98
CA LEU A 81 -4.75 7.60 18.01
C LEU A 81 -3.51 8.37 17.54
N LEU A 82 -3.08 8.18 16.29
CA LEU A 82 -1.96 8.94 15.72
C LEU A 82 -2.22 10.44 15.72
N GLU A 83 -3.38 10.89 15.29
CA GLU A 83 -3.76 12.31 15.34
C GLU A 83 -3.66 12.90 16.75
N SER A 84 -4.08 12.13 17.76
CA SER A 84 -4.02 12.58 19.15
C SER A 84 -2.61 12.60 19.75
N HIS A 85 -1.72 11.70 19.30
CA HIS A 85 -0.35 11.58 19.83
C HIS A 85 0.67 12.39 19.03
N LEU A 86 0.39 12.66 17.76
CA LEU A 86 1.26 13.38 16.82
C LEU A 86 0.50 14.49 16.09
N PRO A 87 0.03 15.52 16.82
CA PRO A 87 -0.83 16.58 16.24
C PRO A 87 -0.09 17.48 15.22
N ASN A 88 1.24 17.40 15.16
CA ASN A 88 2.07 18.26 14.30
C ASN A 88 2.36 17.59 12.93
N GLY A 89 1.41 16.87 12.38
CA GLY A 89 1.53 16.19 11.09
C GLY A 89 0.18 15.83 10.49
N ILE A 90 0.23 15.02 9.47
CA ILE A 90 -0.93 14.53 8.70
C ILE A 90 -1.01 13.02 8.83
N VAL A 91 -2.17 12.52 9.19
CA VAL A 91 -2.50 11.10 9.11
C VAL A 91 -3.22 10.84 7.79
N SER A 92 -2.84 9.79 7.10
CA SER A 92 -3.49 9.32 5.88
C SER A 92 -3.70 7.81 5.93
N ASN A 93 -4.68 7.33 5.18
CA ASN A 93 -4.95 5.91 5.03
C ASN A 93 -4.65 5.49 3.59
N GLU A 94 -4.20 4.26 3.41
CA GLU A 94 -3.96 3.67 2.09
C GLU A 94 -3.05 4.53 1.20
N THR A 95 -1.98 5.05 1.77
CA THR A 95 -1.03 5.93 1.08
C THR A 95 -0.13 5.12 0.14
N ALA A 96 -0.20 5.40 -1.16
CA ALA A 96 0.64 4.73 -2.14
C ALA A 96 2.10 5.18 -2.02
N ILE A 97 3.04 4.23 -1.96
CA ILE A 97 4.49 4.48 -1.88
C ILE A 97 5.19 3.65 -2.97
N GLU A 98 5.95 4.30 -3.83
CA GLU A 98 6.79 3.64 -4.82
C GLU A 98 7.92 2.88 -4.14
N THR A 99 8.09 1.61 -4.50
CA THR A 99 9.18 0.78 -4.00
C THR A 99 9.83 0.00 -5.14
N ARG A 100 11.02 -0.58 -4.90
CA ARG A 100 11.67 -1.45 -5.88
C ARG A 100 10.86 -2.72 -6.22
N LYS A 101 9.81 -3.02 -5.45
CA LYS A 101 8.90 -4.15 -5.69
C LYS A 101 7.49 -3.68 -6.04
N GLY A 102 7.38 -2.58 -6.78
CA GLY A 102 6.11 -1.96 -7.14
C GLY A 102 5.59 -1.04 -6.04
N VAL A 103 4.39 -0.52 -6.24
CA VAL A 103 3.75 0.37 -5.27
C VAL A 103 3.19 -0.44 -4.11
N LYS A 104 3.55 -0.03 -2.88
CA LYS A 104 3.03 -0.59 -1.64
C LYS A 104 2.19 0.45 -0.92
N VAL A 105 1.18 -0.03 -0.21
CA VAL A 105 0.17 0.83 0.40
C VAL A 105 0.05 0.45 1.88
N PRO A 106 0.70 1.17 2.83
CA PRO A 106 0.45 0.97 4.25
C PRO A 106 -1.00 1.30 4.59
N ASP A 107 -1.56 0.60 5.56
CA ASP A 107 -2.95 0.78 5.97
C ASP A 107 -3.19 2.15 6.62
N VAL A 108 -2.23 2.61 7.42
CA VAL A 108 -2.21 3.95 8.02
C VAL A 108 -0.81 4.52 7.90
N ALA A 109 -0.70 5.81 7.66
CA ALA A 109 0.54 6.53 7.57
C ALA A 109 0.47 7.85 8.32
N TRP A 110 1.60 8.31 8.84
CA TRP A 110 1.75 9.65 9.42
C TRP A 110 2.95 10.34 8.79
N SER A 111 2.77 11.59 8.44
CA SER A 111 3.82 12.45 7.92
C SER A 111 3.86 13.79 8.62
N SER A 112 5.06 14.35 8.79
CA SER A 112 5.22 15.73 9.24
C SER A 112 4.64 16.72 8.22
N PHE A 113 4.28 17.92 8.66
CA PHE A 113 3.86 18.99 7.73
C PHE A 113 4.94 19.35 6.70
N ALA A 114 6.22 19.18 7.05
CA ALA A 114 7.34 19.43 6.13
C ALA A 114 7.34 18.39 5.01
N PHE A 115 7.19 17.11 5.35
CA PHE A 115 7.07 16.03 4.36
C PHE A 115 5.85 16.25 3.45
N PHE A 116 4.69 16.51 4.05
CA PHE A 116 3.45 16.75 3.31
C PHE A 116 3.59 17.87 2.27
N LYS A 117 4.22 18.99 2.63
CA LYS A 117 4.42 20.12 1.70
C LYS A 117 5.24 19.75 0.46
N LEU A 118 6.18 18.81 0.61
CA LEU A 118 7.06 18.38 -0.49
C LEU A 118 6.37 17.39 -1.42
N HIS A 119 5.50 16.52 -0.89
CA HIS A 119 5.04 15.31 -1.59
C HIS A 119 3.52 15.32 -1.93
N ARG A 120 2.74 16.31 -1.50
CA ARG A 120 1.26 16.32 -1.59
C ARG A 120 0.69 16.22 -3.01
N GLU A 121 1.46 16.53 -4.04
CA GLU A 121 1.02 16.49 -5.43
C GLU A 121 1.39 15.14 -6.12
N GLU A 122 2.05 14.23 -5.43
CA GLU A 122 2.46 12.95 -6.00
C GLU A 122 1.28 11.96 -6.01
N PHE A 123 1.10 11.22 -7.09
CA PHE A 123 0.11 10.12 -7.17
C PHE A 123 0.50 8.91 -6.33
N ALA A 124 1.78 8.60 -6.28
CA ALA A 124 2.39 7.69 -5.33
C ALA A 124 3.65 8.37 -4.79
N LEU A 125 3.83 8.30 -3.48
CA LEU A 125 4.96 8.94 -2.82
C LEU A 125 6.29 8.33 -3.27
N SER A 126 7.23 9.14 -3.71
CA SER A 126 8.60 8.73 -4.05
C SER A 126 9.41 8.33 -2.81
N ASN A 127 9.06 8.88 -1.65
CA ASN A 127 9.59 8.55 -0.33
C ASN A 127 8.48 8.05 0.58
N ALA A 128 8.80 7.16 1.52
CA ALA A 128 7.85 6.75 2.54
C ALA A 128 7.62 7.87 3.56
N THR A 129 6.40 7.93 4.10
CA THR A 129 6.10 8.75 5.28
C THR A 129 6.95 8.33 6.47
N GLU A 130 7.13 9.21 7.46
CA GLU A 130 7.94 8.92 8.63
C GLU A 130 7.44 7.71 9.43
N ILE A 131 6.12 7.50 9.50
CA ILE A 131 5.51 6.30 10.09
C ILE A 131 4.63 5.62 9.06
N CYS A 132 4.87 4.31 8.84
CA CYS A 132 4.00 3.42 8.05
C CYS A 132 3.46 2.32 8.96
N ILE A 133 2.15 2.05 8.91
CA ILE A 133 1.50 1.03 9.75
C ILE A 133 0.77 0.02 8.86
N GLU A 134 0.99 -1.27 9.13
CA GLU A 134 0.25 -2.39 8.54
C GLU A 134 -0.63 -3.06 9.60
N VAL A 135 -1.91 -3.22 9.31
CA VAL A 135 -2.84 -4.03 10.11
C VAL A 135 -2.73 -5.48 9.63
N ILE A 136 -2.25 -6.35 10.51
CA ILE A 136 -1.94 -7.74 10.16
C ILE A 136 -3.16 -8.63 10.39
N SER A 137 -3.57 -9.38 9.37
CA SER A 137 -4.58 -10.41 9.46
C SER A 137 -3.97 -11.81 9.36
N LYS A 138 -4.74 -12.85 9.67
CA LYS A 138 -4.30 -14.24 9.55
C LYS A 138 -3.92 -14.66 8.11
N SER A 139 -4.30 -13.90 7.11
CA SER A 139 -3.92 -14.14 5.71
C SER A 139 -2.54 -13.61 5.34
N ASN A 140 -1.95 -12.73 6.16
CA ASN A 140 -0.61 -12.21 5.91
C ASN A 140 0.46 -13.19 6.38
N THR A 141 1.48 -13.40 5.55
CA THR A 141 2.64 -14.20 5.95
C THR A 141 3.68 -13.31 6.63
N VAL A 142 4.45 -13.90 7.56
CA VAL A 142 5.57 -13.20 8.21
C VAL A 142 6.56 -12.63 7.17
N ARG A 143 6.84 -13.41 6.11
CA ARG A 143 7.74 -12.98 5.02
C ARG A 143 7.23 -11.75 4.29
N GLU A 144 5.94 -11.67 4.04
CA GLU A 144 5.31 -10.51 3.40
C GLU A 144 5.48 -9.24 4.25
N ILE A 145 5.14 -9.32 5.54
CA ILE A 145 5.24 -8.18 6.47
C ILE A 145 6.70 -7.73 6.62
N VAL A 146 7.64 -8.66 6.79
CA VAL A 146 9.08 -8.34 6.86
C VAL A 146 9.56 -7.68 5.56
N THR A 147 9.05 -8.14 4.40
CA THR A 147 9.39 -7.55 3.11
C THR A 147 8.86 -6.11 3.00
N LYS A 148 7.59 -5.86 3.35
CA LYS A 148 6.99 -4.52 3.32
C LYS A 148 7.76 -3.56 4.24
N ARG A 149 8.09 -3.96 5.47
CA ARG A 149 8.90 -3.14 6.39
C ARG A 149 10.22 -2.70 5.76
N LYS A 150 10.95 -3.65 5.14
CA LYS A 150 12.22 -3.33 4.45
C LYS A 150 12.01 -2.32 3.32
N LEU A 151 10.95 -2.49 2.53
CA LEU A 151 10.65 -1.60 1.41
C LEU A 151 10.34 -0.17 1.90
N TYR A 152 9.60 -0.01 3.00
CA TYR A 152 9.31 1.30 3.58
C TYR A 152 10.59 1.95 4.16
N PHE A 153 11.44 1.20 4.86
CA PHE A 153 12.72 1.71 5.33
C PHE A 153 13.66 2.10 4.19
N GLU A 154 13.72 1.33 3.12
CA GLU A 154 14.49 1.66 1.91
C GLU A 154 14.01 2.98 1.26
N ARG A 155 12.77 3.38 1.52
CA ARG A 155 12.16 4.63 1.04
C ARG A 155 12.17 5.76 2.08
N GLY A 156 12.81 5.56 3.23
CA GLY A 156 13.04 6.61 4.21
C GLY A 156 12.07 6.64 5.38
N ALA A 157 11.21 5.64 5.56
CA ALA A 157 10.41 5.54 6.78
C ALA A 157 11.33 5.50 8.02
N LEU A 158 10.98 6.26 9.04
CA LEU A 158 11.70 6.27 10.32
C LEU A 158 11.24 5.13 11.21
N GLU A 159 9.94 4.87 11.19
CA GLU A 159 9.32 3.74 11.90
C GLU A 159 8.32 3.02 11.00
N VAL A 160 8.25 1.72 11.17
CA VAL A 160 7.17 0.88 10.60
C VAL A 160 6.55 0.11 11.75
N TRP A 161 5.23 0.22 11.87
CA TRP A 161 4.49 -0.46 12.93
C TRP A 161 3.64 -1.58 12.34
N THR A 162 3.33 -2.55 13.17
CA THR A 162 2.33 -3.57 12.84
C THR A 162 1.30 -3.64 13.95
N CYS A 163 0.02 -3.78 13.58
CA CYS A 163 -1.06 -4.00 14.53
C CYS A 163 -1.80 -5.27 14.15
N ASP A 164 -1.91 -6.24 15.07
CA ASP A 164 -2.71 -7.42 14.83
C ASP A 164 -4.21 -7.19 15.10
N LEU A 165 -5.06 -8.18 14.79
CA LEU A 165 -6.51 -8.08 15.01
C LEU A 165 -6.93 -8.28 16.49
N ASP A 166 -5.99 -8.55 17.38
CA ASP A 166 -6.18 -8.52 18.82
C ASP A 166 -5.80 -7.15 19.42
N GLY A 167 -5.26 -6.26 18.58
CA GLY A 167 -4.91 -4.88 18.91
C GLY A 167 -3.47 -4.69 19.38
N ASN A 168 -2.63 -5.72 19.38
CA ASN A 168 -1.24 -5.59 19.77
C ASN A 168 -0.46 -4.80 18.72
N VAL A 169 0.27 -3.78 19.16
CA VAL A 169 1.09 -2.91 18.31
C VAL A 169 2.56 -3.19 18.56
N HIS A 170 3.30 -3.47 17.48
CA HIS A 170 4.75 -3.63 17.49
C HIS A 170 5.39 -2.51 16.68
N PHE A 171 6.43 -1.92 17.21
CA PHE A 171 7.16 -0.81 16.63
C PHE A 171 8.51 -1.28 16.11
N TYR A 172 8.91 -0.80 14.95
CA TYR A 172 10.20 -1.14 14.34
C TYR A 172 10.86 0.09 13.78
N ASN A 173 12.17 0.16 13.90
CA ASN A 173 13.02 1.04 13.10
C ASN A 173 13.96 0.20 12.20
N VAL A 174 14.89 0.84 11.52
CA VAL A 174 15.84 0.15 10.63
C VAL A 174 16.76 -0.81 11.37
N GLN A 175 17.00 -0.61 12.68
CA GLN A 175 17.83 -1.48 13.52
C GLN A 175 17.09 -2.71 14.04
N GLY A 176 15.76 -2.66 14.13
CA GLY A 176 14.95 -3.76 14.61
C GLY A 176 13.68 -3.35 15.36
N GLU A 177 13.19 -4.25 16.21
CA GLU A 177 12.01 -4.01 17.04
C GLU A 177 12.34 -3.05 18.20
N LEU A 178 11.44 -2.12 18.46
CA LEU A 178 11.52 -1.13 19.53
C LEU A 178 10.56 -1.52 20.66
N GLU A 179 10.93 -1.20 21.89
CA GLU A 179 10.03 -1.33 23.02
C GLU A 179 8.85 -0.35 22.95
N HIS A 180 9.11 0.88 22.50
CA HIS A 180 8.13 1.95 22.28
C HIS A 180 8.48 2.72 21.02
N SER A 181 7.51 3.40 20.43
CA SER A 181 7.78 4.35 19.34
C SER A 181 8.71 5.47 19.84
N LEU A 182 9.68 5.84 19.03
CA LEU A 182 10.56 6.99 19.30
C LEU A 182 9.87 8.30 18.89
N LEU A 183 9.00 8.26 17.87
CA LEU A 183 8.27 9.43 17.39
C LEU A 183 7.02 9.70 18.23
N ALA A 184 6.33 8.65 18.66
CA ALA A 184 5.12 8.72 19.49
C ALA A 184 5.29 7.93 20.78
N SER A 185 6.17 8.36 21.67
CA SER A 185 6.59 7.61 22.88
C SER A 185 5.47 7.19 23.83
N LYS A 186 4.33 7.87 23.78
CA LYS A 186 3.13 7.57 24.59
C LYS A 186 2.08 6.76 23.83
N PHE A 187 2.35 6.34 22.60
CA PHE A 187 1.41 5.53 21.82
C PHE A 187 1.23 4.16 22.47
N PRO A 188 -0.02 3.68 22.63
CA PRO A 188 -0.27 2.42 23.37
C PRO A 188 0.21 1.20 22.58
N LYS A 189 0.72 0.21 23.30
CA LYS A 189 1.04 -1.13 22.75
C LYS A 189 -0.19 -1.99 22.49
N LEU A 190 -1.34 -1.60 23.02
CA LEU A 190 -2.61 -2.31 22.86
C LEU A 190 -3.71 -1.31 22.48
N VAL A 191 -4.27 -1.51 21.31
CA VAL A 191 -5.39 -0.73 20.77
C VAL A 191 -6.69 -1.46 21.06
N LEU A 192 -7.41 -1.06 22.10
CA LEU A 192 -8.69 -1.67 22.49
C LEU A 192 -9.83 -1.21 21.58
N LEU A 193 -10.71 -2.13 21.18
CA LEU A 193 -11.93 -1.83 20.42
C LEU A 193 -13.13 -1.49 21.30
N SER A 194 -13.17 -1.97 22.52
CA SER A 194 -14.24 -1.67 23.48
C SER A 194 -13.82 -0.55 24.43
N THR A 195 -14.74 0.36 24.67
CA THR A 195 -14.78 1.19 25.89
C THR A 195 -15.26 0.28 27.01
N GLN A 196 -14.44 -0.59 27.55
CA GLN A 196 -14.70 -1.14 28.87
C GLN A 196 -14.36 -0.01 29.85
N SER A 197 -15.39 0.71 30.21
CA SER A 197 -15.42 1.56 31.41
C SER A 197 -15.34 0.70 32.65
#